data_30270ebf9aed5f6d14bda1ce533e4133
#
_entry.id   30270ebf9aed5f6d14bda1ce533e4133
#
_cell.length_a   1.000
_cell.length_b   1.000
_cell.length_c   1.000
_cell.angle_alpha   90.00
_cell.angle_beta   90.00
_cell.angle_gamma   90.00
#
_symmetry.space_group_name_H-M   'P 1'
#
loop_
_entity.id
_entity.type
_entity.pdbx_description
1 polymer ?
#
loop_
_entity_poly.entity_id
_entity_poly.type
_entity_poly.pdbx_seq_one_letter_code
_entity_poly.pdbx_strand_id
1 'polypeptide(L)'
;MLNSEKMVASIGNQDLDHADKYFKKALREDPAEVLVELGQYLESIGFLPQAQEIYEKVRFDFPEVNVNLAQIAAEDGDIEEAFLYLDAIPEDSDDYLSALIVKADLYQMEGLTDVARDKLLEASQLSDDSLIIFGLAEMEFELGNFEQAIQYYAKLDNRDLLAMTGVSTYERIGKAYASLGKFE
;
A
#
# COMPACT_ATOMS: atom_id res chain seq x y z
N MET A 1 4.76 32.04 -7.60
CA MET A 1 3.95 31.25 -6.67
C MET A 1 2.94 30.47 -7.49
N LEU A 2 3.09 29.14 -7.51
CA LEU A 2 2.24 28.21 -8.25
C LEU A 2 0.79 28.20 -7.71
N ASN A 3 -0.16 27.72 -8.49
CA ASN A 3 -1.54 27.60 -8.01
C ASN A 3 -1.66 26.54 -6.92
N SER A 4 -0.87 25.48 -6.99
CA SER A 4 -0.71 24.46 -5.93
C SER A 4 -0.31 25.07 -4.60
N GLU A 5 0.72 25.92 -4.59
CA GLU A 5 1.18 26.63 -3.37
C GLU A 5 0.10 27.55 -2.79
N LYS A 6 -0.65 28.24 -3.66
CA LYS A 6 -1.77 29.10 -3.23
C LYS A 6 -2.92 28.29 -2.65
N MET A 7 -3.20 27.11 -3.22
CA MET A 7 -4.19 26.19 -2.69
C MET A 7 -3.81 25.71 -1.27
N VAL A 8 -2.58 25.23 -1.10
CA VAL A 8 -2.06 24.78 0.21
C VAL A 8 -2.14 25.90 1.26
N ALA A 9 -1.74 27.15 0.88
CA ALA A 9 -1.85 28.29 1.77
C ALA A 9 -3.31 28.61 2.13
N SER A 10 -4.24 28.49 1.17
CA SER A 10 -5.67 28.72 1.43
C SER A 10 -6.24 27.67 2.38
N ILE A 11 -5.86 26.39 2.24
CA ILE A 11 -6.24 25.32 3.18
C ILE A 11 -5.72 25.64 4.58
N GLY A 12 -4.45 26.02 4.70
CA GLY A 12 -3.86 26.42 5.98
C GLY A 12 -4.56 27.59 6.67
N ASN A 13 -5.15 28.49 5.89
CA ASN A 13 -5.95 29.62 6.36
C ASN A 13 -7.44 29.29 6.53
N GLN A 14 -7.85 28.04 6.33
CA GLN A 14 -9.24 27.57 6.38
C GLN A 14 -10.16 28.25 5.35
N ASP A 15 -9.59 28.78 4.27
CA ASP A 15 -10.30 29.42 3.15
C ASP A 15 -10.53 28.42 2.01
N LEU A 16 -11.55 27.59 2.19
CA LEU A 16 -11.84 26.48 1.27
C LEU A 16 -12.36 26.96 -0.08
N ASP A 17 -13.01 28.13 -0.15
CA ASP A 17 -13.50 28.69 -1.42
C ASP A 17 -12.33 29.10 -2.34
N HIS A 18 -11.31 29.73 -1.77
CA HIS A 18 -10.10 30.05 -2.54
C HIS A 18 -9.26 28.80 -2.81
N ALA A 19 -9.22 27.84 -1.90
CA ALA A 19 -8.55 26.55 -2.13
C ALA A 19 -9.14 25.84 -3.37
N ASP A 20 -10.46 25.70 -3.48
CA ASP A 20 -11.13 25.11 -4.65
C ASP A 20 -10.82 25.87 -5.95
N LYS A 21 -10.84 27.19 -5.89
CA LYS A 21 -10.49 28.02 -7.05
C LYS A 21 -9.05 27.81 -7.51
N TYR A 22 -8.10 27.70 -6.57
CA TYR A 22 -6.69 27.46 -6.90
C TYR A 22 -6.46 26.01 -7.33
N PHE A 23 -7.18 25.04 -6.78
CA PHE A 23 -7.17 23.68 -7.25
C PHE A 23 -7.51 23.55 -8.73
N LYS A 24 -8.63 24.12 -9.14
CA LYS A 24 -9.05 24.15 -10.55
C LYS A 24 -8.06 24.84 -11.49
N LYS A 25 -7.33 25.85 -10.98
CA LYS A 25 -6.26 26.47 -11.73
C LYS A 25 -5.01 25.62 -11.80
N ALA A 26 -4.62 25.00 -10.68
CA ALA A 26 -3.46 24.10 -10.62
C ALA A 26 -3.61 22.94 -11.63
N LEU A 27 -4.77 22.30 -11.68
CA LEU A 27 -5.06 21.25 -12.65
C LEU A 27 -4.85 21.66 -14.12
N ARG A 28 -5.00 22.94 -14.45
CA ARG A 28 -4.87 23.43 -15.83
C ARG A 28 -3.50 24.01 -16.16
N GLU A 29 -2.83 24.57 -15.17
CA GLU A 29 -1.71 25.49 -15.38
C GLU A 29 -0.40 25.00 -14.74
N ASP A 30 -0.47 24.19 -13.67
CA ASP A 30 0.73 23.74 -12.96
C ASP A 30 1.35 22.51 -13.64
N PRO A 31 2.68 22.33 -13.57
CA PRO A 31 3.38 21.17 -14.12
C PRO A 31 2.91 19.85 -13.45
N ALA A 32 3.01 18.74 -14.19
CA ALA A 32 2.55 17.45 -13.71
C ALA A 32 3.32 16.96 -12.47
N GLU A 33 4.62 17.21 -12.39
CA GLU A 33 5.44 16.88 -11.22
C GLU A 33 4.93 17.57 -9.96
N VAL A 34 4.56 18.85 -10.09
CA VAL A 34 4.00 19.64 -8.97
C VAL A 34 2.61 19.14 -8.59
N LEU A 35 1.84 18.67 -9.56
CA LEU A 35 0.53 18.05 -9.30
C LEU A 35 0.68 16.74 -8.53
N VAL A 36 1.68 15.89 -8.82
CA VAL A 36 1.96 14.69 -8.04
C VAL A 36 2.22 15.04 -6.58
N GLU A 37 3.10 16.01 -6.31
CA GLU A 37 3.39 16.46 -4.94
C GLU A 37 2.12 17.01 -4.24
N LEU A 38 1.31 17.79 -4.97
CA LEU A 38 0.03 18.29 -4.44
C LEU A 38 -0.94 17.16 -4.12
N GLY A 39 -1.05 16.15 -5.00
CA GLY A 39 -1.89 14.96 -4.78
C GLY A 39 -1.51 14.22 -3.51
N GLN A 40 -0.22 13.94 -3.31
CA GLN A 40 0.30 13.29 -2.11
C GLN A 40 0.02 14.11 -0.84
N TYR A 41 0.19 15.42 -0.90
CA TYR A 41 -0.16 16.29 0.22
C TYR A 41 -1.66 16.24 0.53
N LEU A 42 -2.53 16.36 -0.48
CA LEU A 42 -3.98 16.32 -0.30
C LEU A 42 -4.47 14.99 0.25
N GLU A 43 -3.90 13.88 -0.22
CA GLU A 43 -4.15 12.54 0.31
C GLU A 43 -3.79 12.47 1.80
N SER A 44 -2.60 12.96 2.19
CA SER A 44 -2.12 12.93 3.56
C SER A 44 -3.00 13.71 4.56
N ILE A 45 -3.75 14.70 4.07
CA ILE A 45 -4.68 15.52 4.89
C ILE A 45 -6.15 15.15 4.68
N GLY A 46 -6.44 14.05 3.94
CA GLY A 46 -7.78 13.51 3.77
C GLY A 46 -8.62 14.16 2.67
N PHE A 47 -8.03 14.96 1.79
CA PHE A 47 -8.70 15.49 0.60
C PHE A 47 -8.67 14.48 -0.56
N LEU A 48 -9.20 13.28 -0.30
CA LEU A 48 -9.12 12.14 -1.22
C LEU A 48 -9.74 12.40 -2.61
N PRO A 49 -10.91 13.03 -2.74
CA PRO A 49 -11.47 13.31 -4.07
C PRO A 49 -10.57 14.19 -4.93
N GLN A 50 -9.93 15.20 -4.34
CA GLN A 50 -9.01 16.08 -5.06
C GLN A 50 -7.69 15.37 -5.40
N ALA A 51 -7.17 14.55 -4.49
CA ALA A 51 -6.00 13.72 -4.74
C ALA A 51 -6.27 12.76 -5.90
N GLN A 52 -7.40 12.07 -5.89
CA GLN A 52 -7.82 11.17 -6.97
C GLN A 52 -7.90 11.89 -8.32
N GLU A 53 -8.53 13.06 -8.38
CA GLU A 53 -8.63 13.83 -9.62
C GLU A 53 -7.25 14.23 -10.19
N ILE A 54 -6.31 14.58 -9.32
CA ILE A 54 -4.92 14.82 -9.71
C ILE A 54 -4.28 13.56 -10.27
N TYR A 55 -4.33 12.45 -9.52
CA TYR A 55 -3.68 11.20 -9.91
C TYR A 55 -4.23 10.66 -11.23
N GLU A 56 -5.54 10.72 -11.43
CA GLU A 56 -6.16 10.35 -12.71
C GLU A 56 -5.62 11.19 -13.89
N LYS A 57 -5.37 12.46 -13.65
CA LYS A 57 -4.83 13.35 -14.68
C LYS A 57 -3.39 13.00 -15.05
N VAL A 58 -2.56 12.62 -14.07
CA VAL A 58 -1.11 12.48 -14.26
C VAL A 58 -0.64 11.04 -14.44
N ARG A 59 -1.48 10.02 -14.21
CA ARG A 59 -1.10 8.61 -14.13
C ARG A 59 -0.42 8.02 -15.36
N PHE A 60 -0.61 8.61 -16.53
CA PHE A 60 0.04 8.14 -17.77
C PHE A 60 1.48 8.62 -17.88
N ASP A 61 1.80 9.77 -17.29
CA ASP A 61 3.16 10.33 -17.24
C ASP A 61 3.89 9.87 -15.96
N PHE A 62 3.15 9.57 -14.90
CA PHE A 62 3.60 9.15 -13.57
C PHE A 62 2.89 7.87 -13.13
N PRO A 63 3.26 6.69 -13.70
CA PRO A 63 2.58 5.42 -13.43
C PRO A 63 2.56 5.01 -11.94
N GLU A 64 3.51 5.49 -11.14
CA GLU A 64 3.61 5.24 -9.71
C GLU A 64 2.34 5.66 -8.94
N VAL A 65 1.64 6.71 -9.37
CA VAL A 65 0.42 7.17 -8.72
C VAL A 65 -0.75 6.17 -8.83
N ASN A 66 -0.63 5.14 -9.68
CA ASN A 66 -1.61 4.06 -9.74
C ASN A 66 -1.68 3.27 -8.42
N VAL A 67 -0.60 3.21 -7.64
CA VAL A 67 -0.64 2.61 -6.28
C VAL A 67 -1.57 3.41 -5.38
N ASN A 68 -1.46 4.74 -5.39
CA ASN A 68 -2.32 5.64 -4.62
C ASN A 68 -3.79 5.54 -5.06
N LEU A 69 -4.03 5.54 -6.38
CA LEU A 69 -5.39 5.35 -6.94
C LEU A 69 -6.00 4.02 -6.51
N ALA A 70 -5.21 2.94 -6.52
CA ALA A 70 -5.68 1.64 -6.08
C ALA A 70 -6.05 1.62 -4.59
N GLN A 71 -5.27 2.29 -3.74
CA GLN A 71 -5.57 2.41 -2.31
C GLN A 71 -6.85 3.21 -2.08
N ILE A 72 -7.03 4.34 -2.77
CA ILE A 72 -8.26 5.14 -2.67
C ILE A 72 -9.48 4.33 -3.13
N ALA A 73 -9.39 3.63 -4.27
CA ALA A 73 -10.46 2.78 -4.77
C ALA A 73 -10.81 1.65 -3.79
N ALA A 74 -9.81 1.03 -3.16
CA ALA A 74 -10.01 -0.01 -2.16
C ALA A 74 -10.70 0.53 -0.89
N GLU A 75 -10.34 1.73 -0.43
CA GLU A 75 -11.01 2.40 0.70
C GLU A 75 -12.47 2.71 0.40
N ASP A 76 -12.78 3.07 -0.86
CA ASP A 76 -14.15 3.29 -1.34
C ASP A 76 -14.92 1.97 -1.57
N GLY A 77 -14.24 0.81 -1.46
CA GLY A 77 -14.81 -0.51 -1.67
C GLY A 77 -14.87 -0.97 -3.12
N ASP A 78 -14.25 -0.22 -4.04
CA ASP A 78 -14.15 -0.60 -5.45
C ASP A 78 -12.88 -1.41 -5.71
N ILE A 79 -12.94 -2.68 -5.30
CA ILE A 79 -11.80 -3.61 -5.40
C ILE A 79 -11.45 -3.91 -6.86
N GLU A 80 -12.45 -3.97 -7.76
CA GLU A 80 -12.20 -4.20 -9.19
C GLU A 80 -11.39 -3.04 -9.80
N GLU A 81 -11.76 -1.80 -9.49
CA GLU A 81 -11.03 -0.62 -9.96
C GLU A 81 -9.61 -0.57 -9.37
N ALA A 82 -9.46 -0.93 -8.08
CA ALA A 82 -8.15 -1.01 -7.45
C ALA A 82 -7.21 -1.98 -8.20
N PHE A 83 -7.68 -3.17 -8.58
CA PHE A 83 -6.88 -4.10 -9.40
C PHE A 83 -6.54 -3.53 -10.77
N LEU A 84 -7.45 -2.81 -11.44
CA LEU A 84 -7.16 -2.19 -12.73
C LEU A 84 -6.01 -1.18 -12.65
N TYR A 85 -5.96 -0.37 -11.59
CA TYR A 85 -4.84 0.55 -11.38
C TYR A 85 -3.52 -0.19 -11.13
N LEU A 86 -3.53 -1.23 -10.30
CA LEU A 86 -2.32 -2.01 -10.00
C LEU A 86 -1.81 -2.79 -11.22
N ASP A 87 -2.72 -3.29 -12.07
CA ASP A 87 -2.36 -4.01 -13.30
C ASP A 87 -1.77 -3.08 -14.37
N ALA A 88 -1.98 -1.78 -14.24
CA ALA A 88 -1.35 -0.79 -15.12
C ALA A 88 0.13 -0.51 -14.79
N ILE A 89 0.65 -1.01 -13.65
CA ILE A 89 2.05 -0.83 -13.24
C ILE A 89 2.90 -1.93 -13.90
N PRO A 90 3.89 -1.57 -14.74
CA PRO A 90 4.74 -2.55 -15.42
C PRO A 90 5.62 -3.34 -14.45
N GLU A 91 5.93 -4.59 -14.79
CA GLU A 91 6.78 -5.47 -13.97
C GLU A 91 8.24 -4.98 -13.84
N ASP A 92 8.70 -4.17 -14.78
CA ASP A 92 10.04 -3.56 -14.77
C ASP A 92 10.07 -2.18 -14.09
N SER A 93 8.95 -1.74 -13.52
CA SER A 93 8.86 -0.50 -12.75
C SER A 93 9.41 -0.66 -11.34
N ASP A 94 10.04 0.39 -10.81
CA ASP A 94 10.45 0.46 -9.39
C ASP A 94 9.25 0.34 -8.43
N ASP A 95 8.03 0.63 -8.90
CA ASP A 95 6.79 0.56 -8.12
C ASP A 95 6.12 -0.81 -8.16
N TYR A 96 6.66 -1.76 -8.94
CA TYR A 96 6.07 -3.10 -9.08
C TYR A 96 6.02 -3.86 -7.75
N LEU A 97 7.07 -3.73 -6.92
CA LEU A 97 7.07 -4.29 -5.58
C LEU A 97 5.91 -3.77 -4.72
N SER A 98 5.67 -2.46 -4.74
CA SER A 98 4.54 -1.84 -4.03
C SER A 98 3.21 -2.35 -4.56
N ALA A 99 3.07 -2.49 -5.88
CA ALA A 99 1.87 -3.04 -6.51
C ALA A 99 1.59 -4.49 -6.07
N LEU A 100 2.63 -5.33 -5.96
CA LEU A 100 2.48 -6.71 -5.47
C LEU A 100 2.00 -6.77 -4.02
N ILE A 101 2.55 -5.92 -3.15
CA ILE A 101 2.15 -5.85 -1.73
C ILE A 101 0.68 -5.44 -1.63
N VAL A 102 0.28 -4.36 -2.32
CA VAL A 102 -1.12 -3.91 -2.30
C VAL A 102 -2.06 -4.95 -2.90
N LYS A 103 -1.67 -5.65 -3.98
CA LYS A 103 -2.44 -6.77 -4.52
C LYS A 103 -2.62 -7.89 -3.49
N ALA A 104 -1.56 -8.23 -2.74
CA ALA A 104 -1.65 -9.24 -1.69
C ALA A 104 -2.65 -8.83 -0.61
N ASP A 105 -2.61 -7.57 -0.17
CA ASP A 105 -3.57 -7.04 0.83
C ASP A 105 -5.01 -7.12 0.32
N LEU A 106 -5.25 -6.74 -0.94
CA LEU A 106 -6.59 -6.82 -1.55
C LEU A 106 -7.10 -8.26 -1.64
N TYR A 107 -6.27 -9.22 -2.08
CA TYR A 107 -6.64 -10.64 -2.10
C TYR A 107 -6.92 -11.17 -0.70
N GLN A 108 -6.15 -10.74 0.31
CA GLN A 108 -6.39 -11.10 1.70
C GLN A 108 -7.74 -10.57 2.21
N MET A 109 -8.08 -9.32 1.88
CA MET A 109 -9.38 -8.72 2.22
C MET A 109 -10.55 -9.49 1.59
N GLU A 110 -10.36 -10.03 0.38
CA GLU A 110 -11.34 -10.89 -0.31
C GLU A 110 -11.36 -12.34 0.21
N GLY A 111 -10.52 -12.69 1.18
CA GLY A 111 -10.40 -14.04 1.73
C GLY A 111 -9.68 -15.04 0.84
N LEU A 112 -8.96 -14.56 -0.17
CA LEU A 112 -8.17 -15.36 -1.11
C LEU A 112 -6.72 -15.47 -0.64
N THR A 113 -6.53 -16.04 0.56
CA THR A 113 -5.23 -16.10 1.25
C THR A 113 -4.15 -16.83 0.45
N ASP A 114 -4.50 -17.87 -0.31
CA ASP A 114 -3.57 -18.58 -1.16
C ASP A 114 -3.04 -17.71 -2.32
N VAL A 115 -3.90 -16.90 -2.94
CA VAL A 115 -3.50 -15.96 -4.00
C VAL A 115 -2.68 -14.81 -3.42
N ALA A 116 -3.08 -14.29 -2.26
CA ALA A 116 -2.34 -13.26 -1.54
C ALA A 116 -0.92 -13.73 -1.20
N ARG A 117 -0.78 -14.95 -0.67
CA ARG A 117 0.53 -15.57 -0.43
C ARG A 117 1.39 -15.62 -1.68
N ASP A 118 0.83 -16.03 -2.82
CA ASP A 118 1.58 -16.13 -4.07
C ASP A 118 2.10 -14.75 -4.52
N LYS A 119 1.36 -13.67 -4.29
CA LYS A 119 1.83 -12.30 -4.54
C LYS A 119 2.94 -11.87 -3.60
N LEU A 120 2.88 -12.23 -2.33
CA LEU A 120 3.99 -11.96 -1.40
C LEU A 120 5.22 -12.84 -1.69
N LEU A 121 5.05 -14.07 -2.20
CA LEU A 121 6.17 -14.89 -2.67
C LEU A 121 6.89 -14.20 -3.83
N GLU A 122 6.16 -13.65 -4.78
CA GLU A 122 6.71 -12.87 -5.88
C GLU A 122 7.45 -11.63 -5.36
N ALA A 123 6.84 -10.88 -4.43
CA ALA A 123 7.46 -9.73 -3.77
C ALA A 123 8.76 -10.11 -3.02
N SER A 124 8.81 -11.26 -2.38
CA SER A 124 9.98 -11.74 -1.65
C SER A 124 11.18 -12.08 -2.53
N GLN A 125 10.96 -12.26 -3.83
CA GLN A 125 12.05 -12.43 -4.81
C GLN A 125 12.68 -11.08 -5.21
N LEU A 126 11.96 -9.98 -4.97
CA LEU A 126 12.40 -8.62 -5.29
C LEU A 126 12.95 -7.87 -4.08
N SER A 127 12.59 -8.28 -2.86
CA SER A 127 12.98 -7.60 -1.64
C SER A 127 13.09 -8.54 -0.45
N ASP A 128 14.11 -8.32 0.39
CA ASP A 128 14.33 -9.02 1.66
C ASP A 128 13.63 -8.31 2.84
N ASP A 129 12.64 -7.46 2.58
CA ASP A 129 11.93 -6.70 3.61
C ASP A 129 11.27 -7.64 4.63
N SER A 130 11.55 -7.37 5.91
CA SER A 130 11.03 -8.17 7.02
C SER A 130 9.50 -8.21 7.08
N LEU A 131 8.81 -7.15 6.63
CA LEU A 131 7.34 -7.11 6.60
C LEU A 131 6.77 -8.06 5.54
N ILE A 132 7.44 -8.21 4.40
CA ILE A 132 7.06 -9.19 3.37
C ILE A 132 7.19 -10.62 3.93
N ILE A 133 8.32 -10.92 4.57
CA ILE A 133 8.57 -12.23 5.18
C ILE A 133 7.57 -12.49 6.32
N PHE A 134 7.24 -11.48 7.11
CA PHE A 134 6.21 -11.57 8.15
C PHE A 134 4.82 -11.84 7.55
N GLY A 135 4.44 -11.12 6.49
CA GLY A 135 3.19 -11.34 5.77
C GLY A 135 3.08 -12.79 5.24
N LEU A 136 4.15 -13.32 4.64
CA LEU A 136 4.22 -14.71 4.21
C LEU A 136 4.01 -15.69 5.38
N ALA A 137 4.66 -15.44 6.52
CA ALA A 137 4.51 -16.28 7.69
C ALA A 137 3.06 -16.30 8.21
N GLU A 138 2.41 -15.14 8.26
CA GLU A 138 1.00 -15.04 8.68
C GLU A 138 0.07 -15.77 7.71
N MET A 139 0.27 -15.62 6.39
CA MET A 139 -0.55 -16.31 5.39
C MET A 139 -0.37 -17.82 5.41
N GLU A 140 0.86 -18.30 5.55
CA GLU A 140 1.11 -19.75 5.72
C GLU A 140 0.46 -20.29 7.00
N PHE A 141 0.47 -19.49 8.07
CA PHE A 141 -0.21 -19.84 9.31
C PHE A 141 -1.74 -19.95 9.12
N GLU A 142 -2.35 -18.99 8.45
CA GLU A 142 -3.79 -18.99 8.14
C GLU A 142 -4.19 -20.18 7.24
N LEU A 143 -3.33 -20.54 6.29
CA LEU A 143 -3.54 -21.69 5.41
C LEU A 143 -3.31 -23.05 6.11
N GLY A 144 -2.87 -23.05 7.37
CA GLY A 144 -2.56 -24.26 8.14
C GLY A 144 -1.21 -24.88 7.83
N ASN A 145 -0.38 -24.20 7.07
CA ASN A 145 0.99 -24.63 6.72
C ASN A 145 1.97 -24.25 7.84
N PHE A 146 1.73 -24.74 9.04
CA PHE A 146 2.42 -24.29 10.25
C PHE A 146 3.94 -24.49 10.22
N GLU A 147 4.43 -25.54 9.61
CA GLU A 147 5.87 -25.81 9.49
C GLU A 147 6.54 -24.75 8.60
N GLN A 148 5.88 -24.35 7.51
CA GLN A 148 6.36 -23.29 6.62
C GLN A 148 6.29 -21.91 7.32
N ALA A 149 5.21 -21.65 8.05
CA ALA A 149 5.07 -20.43 8.85
C ALA A 149 6.22 -20.29 9.86
N ILE A 150 6.56 -21.36 10.59
CA ILE A 150 7.69 -21.37 11.52
C ILE A 150 9.01 -21.04 10.81
N GLN A 151 9.25 -21.58 9.62
CA GLN A 151 10.46 -21.29 8.86
C GLN A 151 10.57 -19.81 8.48
N TYR A 152 9.46 -19.16 8.11
CA TYR A 152 9.45 -17.73 7.83
C TYR A 152 9.63 -16.89 9.11
N TYR A 153 8.89 -17.20 10.20
CA TYR A 153 9.06 -16.47 11.47
C TYR A 153 10.49 -16.56 12.00
N ALA A 154 11.15 -17.72 11.84
CA ALA A 154 12.52 -17.94 12.31
C ALA A 154 13.57 -17.10 11.57
N LYS A 155 13.25 -16.57 10.39
CA LYS A 155 14.13 -15.65 9.64
C LYS A 155 14.09 -14.21 10.17
N LEU A 156 13.10 -13.87 10.99
CA LEU A 156 12.83 -12.52 11.46
C LEU A 156 13.54 -12.22 12.77
N ASP A 157 14.08 -11.03 12.93
CA ASP A 157 14.54 -10.55 14.23
C ASP A 157 13.34 -10.19 15.10
N ASN A 158 13.24 -10.84 16.27
CA ASN A 158 12.08 -10.64 17.16
C ASN A 158 12.01 -9.20 17.70
N ARG A 159 13.14 -8.54 17.94
CA ARG A 159 13.17 -7.19 18.49
C ARG A 159 12.65 -6.19 17.46
N ASP A 160 13.13 -6.31 16.23
CA ASP A 160 12.76 -5.41 15.13
C ASP A 160 11.29 -5.61 14.79
N LEU A 161 10.83 -6.85 14.65
CA LEU A 161 9.43 -7.15 14.36
C LEU A 161 8.49 -6.65 15.47
N LEU A 162 8.87 -6.88 16.74
CA LEU A 162 8.07 -6.41 17.89
C LEU A 162 7.96 -4.89 17.91
N ALA A 163 9.05 -4.18 17.57
CA ALA A 163 9.05 -2.71 17.49
C ALA A 163 8.17 -2.18 16.34
N MET A 164 8.13 -2.87 15.19
CA MET A 164 7.41 -2.45 13.99
C MET A 164 5.91 -2.81 14.05
N THR A 165 5.59 -3.99 14.57
CA THR A 165 4.23 -4.57 14.46
C THR A 165 3.54 -4.81 15.81
N GLY A 166 4.29 -4.78 16.92
CA GLY A 166 3.80 -5.22 18.23
C GLY A 166 3.66 -6.74 18.37
N VAL A 167 4.11 -7.52 17.39
CA VAL A 167 3.99 -8.98 17.35
C VAL A 167 5.31 -9.66 17.67
N SER A 168 5.30 -10.65 18.57
CA SER A 168 6.47 -11.45 18.91
C SER A 168 6.59 -12.67 18.00
N THR A 169 7.76 -12.86 17.38
CA THR A 169 8.05 -14.08 16.61
C THR A 169 8.00 -15.33 17.47
N TYR A 170 8.43 -15.26 18.72
CA TYR A 170 8.38 -16.39 19.66
C TYR A 170 6.94 -16.81 19.97
N GLU A 171 6.04 -15.84 20.14
CA GLU A 171 4.62 -16.13 20.36
C GLU A 171 4.00 -16.80 19.14
N ARG A 172 4.30 -16.29 17.92
CA ARG A 172 3.81 -16.87 16.67
C ARG A 172 4.33 -18.28 16.43
N ILE A 173 5.62 -18.51 16.64
CA ILE A 173 6.25 -19.82 16.55
C ILE A 173 5.62 -20.80 17.57
N GLY A 174 5.42 -20.35 18.82
CA GLY A 174 4.76 -21.15 19.83
C GLY A 174 3.33 -21.55 19.45
N LYS A 175 2.54 -20.64 18.90
CA LYS A 175 1.20 -20.94 18.39
C LYS A 175 1.22 -21.94 17.24
N ALA A 176 2.17 -21.82 16.32
CA ALA A 176 2.32 -22.76 15.20
C ALA A 176 2.70 -24.17 15.67
N TYR A 177 3.63 -24.30 16.61
CA TYR A 177 3.95 -25.60 17.22
C TYR A 177 2.76 -26.21 17.99
N ALA A 178 2.00 -25.38 18.70
CA ALA A 178 0.78 -25.83 19.38
C ALA A 178 -0.23 -26.40 18.37
N SER A 179 -0.41 -25.74 17.23
CA SER A 179 -1.30 -26.19 16.15
C SER A 179 -0.83 -27.50 15.50
N LEU A 180 0.48 -27.75 15.48
CA LEU A 180 1.06 -29.02 15.03
C LEU A 180 0.92 -30.13 16.08
N GLY A 181 0.45 -29.84 17.30
CA GLY A 181 0.42 -30.80 18.41
C GLY A 181 1.80 -31.18 18.98
N LYS A 182 2.82 -30.38 18.68
CA LYS A 182 4.19 -30.52 19.14
C LYS A 182 4.40 -29.61 20.36
N PHE A 183 4.07 -30.15 21.54
CA PHE A 183 4.29 -29.46 22.81
C PHE A 183 5.59 -30.00 23.41
N GLU A 184 6.70 -29.29 23.26
CA GLU A 184 7.92 -29.52 24.04
C GLU A 184 8.45 -28.18 24.58
#